data_93eb7c4c79c1a964f8648ef6d12ade79
#
_entry.id   93eb7c4c79c1a964f8648ef6d12ade79
#
_cell.length_a   1.000
_cell.length_b   1.000
_cell.length_c   1.000
_cell.angle_alpha   90.00
_cell.angle_beta   90.00
_cell.angle_gamma   90.00
#
_symmetry.space_group_name_H-M   'P 1'
#
loop_
_entity.id
_entity.type
_entity.pdbx_description
1 polymer ?
#
loop_
_entity_poly.entity_id
_entity_poly.type
_entity_poly.pdbx_seq_one_letter_code
_entity_poly.pdbx_strand_id
1 'polypeptide(L)'
;MSFLQNATESDVILQNMINFASRNEQQDNMNIRKVHRIVAKDISQSHPNKKEYQTDAHYAKLANLLLDDFRQLRLDFGEQTSSIIRYTAVMLANYMEDIVADSGQWRSFSALCKQMFGQAIPMYHDANAEYYPDEPSLEAVRFIVWHAATEMDDIWWNADDKSLRKMALVAFDRLDKSFEQLPVNDELADDITDMLRQAGEDFQKMRPTLIWIFKDCYLTRSFAAEKLLEKRMTEANGMSNLMPAESMRMFYAIMHSIFAYKIGPLALEPKEYVAALMRTKSMLHEAQEVMDIEVLPMGYYQYTIEDDGKWLQLLRTNGQKLRVARDEITLDDGDLRQHDGCCAIFVKYLGSWHLNGIMIPTKDTASHWDDIVKDSPDYKAAGTRDVTGEMLLKQTGGKEILYFEDQKEMENYLMKNMRYRPEHFDFLKEQDLTGKHPLIFIDKNAKKYAMHFSFAFTPCIADPTNPYYDVAIARKEVIEMLWNDQSISTEAIMYLLEHNYIPDIYDDVMLSHESSMEDKHSDVLFLLRYMRRENY
;
A
#
# COMPACT_ATOMS: atom_id res chain seq x y z
N MET A 1 -37.43 12.32 -10.15
CA MET A 1 -36.56 12.86 -11.23
C MET A 1 -36.13 14.29 -10.89
N SER A 2 -35.42 14.53 -9.78
CA SER A 2 -34.84 15.85 -9.47
C SER A 2 -33.55 15.75 -8.63
N PHE A 3 -32.79 14.68 -8.80
CA PHE A 3 -31.53 14.41 -8.06
C PHE A 3 -30.24 14.95 -8.73
N LEU A 4 -30.36 15.70 -9.82
CA LEU A 4 -29.20 16.05 -10.69
C LEU A 4 -28.90 17.55 -10.78
N GLN A 5 -29.33 18.40 -9.84
CA GLN A 5 -29.12 19.86 -10.00
C GLN A 5 -28.26 20.57 -8.93
N ASN A 6 -27.68 19.85 -7.98
CA ASN A 6 -26.63 20.43 -7.13
C ASN A 6 -25.39 19.56 -7.20
N ALA A 7 -24.66 19.65 -8.33
CA ALA A 7 -23.37 19.00 -8.49
C ALA A 7 -22.38 19.63 -7.48
N THR A 8 -22.11 18.92 -6.42
CA THR A 8 -21.03 19.24 -5.46
C THR A 8 -19.70 18.71 -6.01
N GLU A 9 -18.57 19.17 -5.46
CA GLU A 9 -17.25 18.63 -5.81
C GLU A 9 -17.20 17.09 -5.72
N SER A 10 -18.02 16.47 -4.87
CA SER A 10 -18.21 15.01 -4.79
C SER A 10 -18.74 14.41 -6.10
N ASP A 11 -19.56 15.13 -6.86
CA ASP A 11 -20.10 14.67 -8.14
C ASP A 11 -19.03 14.71 -9.25
N VAL A 12 -18.08 15.63 -9.17
CA VAL A 12 -16.93 15.70 -10.10
C VAL A 12 -15.98 14.53 -9.85
N ILE A 13 -15.73 14.20 -8.59
CA ILE A 13 -14.95 13.01 -8.20
C ILE A 13 -15.67 11.74 -8.67
N LEU A 14 -16.97 11.64 -8.45
CA LEU A 14 -17.80 10.52 -8.87
C LEU A 14 -17.83 10.37 -10.40
N GLN A 15 -17.95 11.47 -11.14
CA GLN A 15 -17.96 11.46 -12.62
C GLN A 15 -16.61 11.04 -13.21
N ASN A 16 -15.51 11.47 -12.61
CA ASN A 16 -14.17 11.03 -13.00
C ASN A 16 -13.94 9.54 -12.72
N MET A 17 -14.55 9.01 -11.65
CA MET A 17 -14.50 7.60 -11.28
C MET A 17 -15.33 6.71 -12.22
N ILE A 18 -16.53 7.15 -12.64
CA ILE A 18 -17.39 6.44 -13.61
C ILE A 18 -16.67 6.30 -14.96
N ASN A 19 -15.95 7.34 -15.38
CA ASN A 19 -15.16 7.32 -16.61
C ASN A 19 -13.99 6.33 -16.58
N PHE A 20 -13.54 5.93 -15.38
CA PHE A 20 -12.47 4.93 -15.20
C PHE A 20 -13.00 3.50 -15.36
N ALA A 21 -14.11 3.15 -14.72
CA ALA A 21 -14.71 1.81 -14.82
C ALA A 21 -15.05 1.44 -16.26
N SER A 22 -15.63 2.38 -17.03
CA SER A 22 -15.98 2.17 -18.45
C SER A 22 -14.78 2.05 -19.38
N ARG A 23 -13.58 2.42 -18.97
CA ARG A 23 -12.36 2.33 -19.81
C ARG A 23 -11.60 1.02 -19.62
N ASN A 24 -11.65 0.41 -18.46
CA ASN A 24 -11.01 -0.90 -18.23
C ASN A 24 -11.67 -2.01 -19.08
N GLU A 25 -13.00 -1.96 -19.27
CA GLU A 25 -13.68 -2.90 -20.20
C GLU A 25 -13.33 -2.69 -21.67
N GLN A 26 -12.87 -1.50 -22.08
CA GLN A 26 -12.46 -1.22 -23.46
C GLN A 26 -10.98 -1.50 -23.74
N GLN A 27 -10.12 -1.60 -22.75
CA GLN A 27 -8.69 -1.89 -22.92
C GLN A 27 -8.40 -3.37 -23.19
N ASP A 28 -9.21 -4.31 -22.70
CA ASP A 28 -9.01 -5.75 -22.92
C ASP A 28 -9.26 -6.24 -24.37
N ASN A 29 -9.75 -5.38 -25.25
CA ASN A 29 -10.09 -5.74 -26.63
C ASN A 29 -9.31 -5.01 -27.75
N MET A 30 -8.24 -4.27 -27.45
CA MET A 30 -7.47 -3.58 -28.49
C MET A 30 -6.16 -4.27 -28.85
N ASN A 31 -6.17 -4.87 -30.01
CA ASN A 31 -5.03 -5.38 -30.80
C ASN A 31 -3.64 -4.85 -30.41
N ILE A 32 -2.80 -5.75 -29.96
CA ILE A 32 -1.38 -5.68 -29.55
C ILE A 32 -0.40 -5.19 -30.65
N ARG A 33 -0.79 -4.49 -31.70
CA ARG A 33 0.09 -4.22 -32.83
C ARG A 33 0.42 -2.76 -33.16
N LYS A 34 0.02 -1.78 -32.35
CA LYS A 34 0.56 -0.40 -32.47
C LYS A 34 0.88 0.14 -31.10
N VAL A 35 2.15 0.14 -30.73
CA VAL A 35 2.59 0.91 -29.56
C VAL A 35 2.29 2.38 -29.84
N HIS A 36 1.21 2.89 -29.26
CA HIS A 36 0.79 4.27 -29.42
C HIS A 36 1.84 5.22 -28.86
N ARG A 37 2.06 6.34 -29.54
CA ARG A 37 2.89 7.44 -29.02
C ARG A 37 2.32 7.93 -27.68
N ILE A 38 3.23 8.34 -26.79
CA ILE A 38 2.88 8.98 -25.53
C ILE A 38 2.42 10.41 -25.82
N VAL A 39 1.30 10.81 -25.24
CA VAL A 39 0.69 12.14 -25.43
C VAL A 39 0.62 12.87 -24.09
N ALA A 40 0.37 14.19 -24.10
CA ALA A 40 0.27 15.01 -22.89
C ALA A 40 -0.66 14.41 -21.84
N LYS A 41 -1.78 13.82 -22.26
CA LYS A 41 -2.72 13.15 -21.39
C LYS A 41 -2.13 11.94 -20.63
N ASP A 42 -1.12 11.25 -21.17
CA ASP A 42 -0.44 10.16 -20.47
C ASP A 42 0.40 10.69 -19.30
N ILE A 43 0.97 11.88 -19.43
CA ILE A 43 1.72 12.59 -18.38
C ILE A 43 0.76 13.06 -17.29
N SER A 44 -0.30 13.77 -17.66
CA SER A 44 -1.28 14.32 -16.72
C SER A 44 -2.05 13.27 -15.90
N GLN A 45 -1.98 11.98 -16.25
CA GLN A 45 -2.60 10.93 -15.42
C GLN A 45 -2.02 10.86 -14.00
N SER A 46 -0.78 11.31 -13.80
CA SER A 46 -0.13 11.34 -12.48
C SER A 46 -0.32 12.66 -11.72
N HIS A 47 -0.88 13.68 -12.37
CA HIS A 47 -1.12 14.97 -11.75
C HIS A 47 -2.32 14.97 -10.80
N PRO A 48 -2.37 15.85 -9.80
CA PRO A 48 -3.58 16.07 -9.02
C PRO A 48 -4.78 16.37 -9.91
N ASN A 49 -5.89 15.68 -9.64
CA ASN A 49 -7.12 15.78 -10.45
C ASN A 49 -6.94 15.51 -11.96
N LYS A 50 -5.80 14.92 -12.37
CA LYS A 50 -5.45 14.67 -13.78
C LYS A 50 -5.48 15.93 -14.65
N LYS A 51 -5.14 17.07 -14.05
CA LYS A 51 -5.10 18.35 -14.73
C LYS A 51 -3.99 18.35 -15.77
N GLU A 52 -4.32 18.76 -17.00
CA GLU A 52 -3.35 18.94 -18.08
C GLU A 52 -2.76 20.35 -18.02
N TYR A 53 -1.43 20.44 -18.18
CA TYR A 53 -0.68 21.70 -18.23
C TYR A 53 -0.07 21.91 -19.62
N GLN A 54 0.30 23.15 -19.94
CA GLN A 54 0.92 23.46 -21.23
C GLN A 54 2.29 22.77 -21.42
N THR A 55 2.99 22.50 -20.33
CA THR A 55 4.29 21.84 -20.31
C THR A 55 4.22 20.35 -20.61
N ASP A 56 3.09 19.66 -20.40
CA ASP A 56 2.93 18.20 -20.56
C ASP A 56 3.34 17.71 -21.95
N ALA A 57 3.14 18.53 -22.98
CA ALA A 57 3.57 18.20 -24.34
C ALA A 57 5.09 18.04 -24.46
N HIS A 58 5.89 18.77 -23.68
CA HIS A 58 7.34 18.69 -23.63
C HIS A 58 7.78 17.39 -22.93
N TYR A 59 7.16 17.05 -21.82
CA TYR A 59 7.43 15.81 -21.09
C TYR A 59 6.95 14.58 -21.85
N ALA A 60 5.83 14.64 -22.56
CA ALA A 60 5.40 13.60 -23.49
C ALA A 60 6.40 13.41 -24.65
N LYS A 61 7.01 14.50 -25.15
CA LYS A 61 8.08 14.41 -26.15
C LYS A 61 9.31 13.72 -25.58
N LEU A 62 9.73 14.06 -24.35
CA LEU A 62 10.83 13.39 -23.65
C LEU A 62 10.55 11.90 -23.47
N ALA A 63 9.36 11.53 -23.01
CA ALA A 63 8.93 10.15 -22.87
C ALA A 63 8.97 9.38 -24.21
N ASN A 64 8.61 10.02 -25.33
CA ASN A 64 8.72 9.40 -26.64
C ASN A 64 10.18 9.23 -27.10
N LEU A 65 11.08 10.14 -26.75
CA LEU A 65 12.52 9.98 -27.03
C LEU A 65 13.08 8.78 -26.24
N LEU A 66 12.77 8.67 -24.96
CA LEU A 66 13.13 7.52 -24.14
C LEU A 66 12.56 6.21 -24.71
N LEU A 67 11.29 6.21 -25.09
CA LEU A 67 10.64 5.06 -25.72
C LEU A 67 11.33 4.62 -27.01
N ASP A 68 11.74 5.56 -27.86
CA ASP A 68 12.46 5.28 -29.08
C ASP A 68 13.89 4.77 -28.80
N ASP A 69 14.57 5.30 -27.79
CA ASP A 69 15.87 4.80 -27.32
C ASP A 69 15.78 3.38 -26.77
N PHE A 70 14.78 3.08 -25.92
CA PHE A 70 14.57 1.74 -25.35
C PHE A 70 14.27 0.68 -26.41
N ARG A 71 13.52 1.04 -27.46
CA ARG A 71 13.24 0.14 -28.60
C ARG A 71 14.48 -0.26 -29.39
N GLN A 72 15.53 0.54 -29.35
CA GLN A 72 16.81 0.21 -29.99
C GLN A 72 17.65 -0.76 -29.16
N LEU A 73 17.33 -0.92 -27.87
CA LEU A 73 18.00 -1.86 -27.00
C LEU A 73 17.43 -3.29 -27.22
N ARG A 74 18.31 -4.27 -27.11
CA ARG A 74 17.90 -5.68 -27.05
C ARG A 74 17.55 -6.00 -25.58
N LEU A 75 16.30 -5.75 -25.23
CA LEU A 75 15.76 -5.99 -23.91
C LEU A 75 14.99 -7.32 -23.92
N ASP A 76 15.03 -8.02 -22.81
CA ASP A 76 14.38 -9.31 -22.63
C ASP A 76 13.53 -9.30 -21.34
N PHE A 77 12.29 -8.84 -21.48
CA PHE A 77 11.25 -8.88 -20.46
C PHE A 77 10.08 -9.75 -20.91
N GLY A 78 10.33 -10.71 -21.80
CA GLY A 78 9.29 -11.57 -22.34
C GLY A 78 8.18 -10.80 -23.07
N GLU A 79 6.93 -11.24 -22.87
CA GLU A 79 5.76 -10.67 -23.52
C GLU A 79 5.45 -9.23 -23.07
N GLN A 80 5.87 -8.86 -21.87
CA GLN A 80 5.62 -7.55 -21.25
C GLN A 80 6.58 -6.44 -21.72
N THR A 81 7.60 -6.77 -22.53
CA THR A 81 8.65 -5.81 -22.93
C THR A 81 8.08 -4.47 -23.42
N SER A 82 7.05 -4.47 -24.27
CA SER A 82 6.45 -3.24 -24.80
C SER A 82 5.74 -2.40 -23.73
N SER A 83 5.11 -3.05 -22.77
CA SER A 83 4.40 -2.39 -21.67
C SER A 83 5.39 -1.78 -20.68
N ILE A 84 6.42 -2.55 -20.28
CA ILE A 84 7.47 -2.11 -19.36
C ILE A 84 8.20 -0.89 -19.91
N ILE A 85 8.69 -0.91 -21.16
CA ILE A 85 9.41 0.22 -21.73
C ILE A 85 8.55 1.48 -21.84
N ARG A 86 7.25 1.33 -22.17
CA ARG A 86 6.32 2.47 -22.24
C ARG A 86 6.05 3.05 -20.87
N TYR A 87 5.75 2.21 -19.89
CA TYR A 87 5.48 2.62 -18.50
C TYR A 87 6.69 3.31 -17.89
N THR A 88 7.89 2.72 -18.05
CA THR A 88 9.16 3.31 -17.59
C THR A 88 9.40 4.68 -18.23
N ALA A 89 9.15 4.84 -19.53
CA ALA A 89 9.34 6.12 -20.21
C ALA A 89 8.41 7.22 -19.66
N VAL A 90 7.16 6.88 -19.32
CA VAL A 90 6.21 7.81 -18.69
C VAL A 90 6.64 8.14 -17.26
N MET A 91 7.04 7.15 -16.45
CA MET A 91 7.51 7.39 -15.08
C MET A 91 8.74 8.30 -15.05
N LEU A 92 9.72 8.07 -15.92
CA LEU A 92 10.91 8.90 -16.01
C LEU A 92 10.60 10.34 -16.47
N ALA A 93 9.61 10.53 -17.34
CA ALA A 93 9.16 11.86 -17.72
C ALA A 93 8.47 12.60 -16.57
N ASN A 94 7.63 11.91 -15.78
CA ASN A 94 7.02 12.48 -14.58
C ASN A 94 8.05 12.78 -13.49
N TYR A 95 9.07 11.91 -13.32
CA TYR A 95 10.20 12.18 -12.44
C TYR A 95 10.94 13.48 -12.84
N MET A 96 11.21 13.65 -14.14
CA MET A 96 11.86 14.87 -14.64
C MET A 96 10.98 16.10 -14.41
N GLU A 97 9.69 16.01 -14.61
CA GLU A 97 8.76 17.10 -14.34
C GLU A 97 8.74 17.47 -12.86
N ASP A 98 8.72 16.47 -11.97
CA ASP A 98 8.75 16.67 -10.52
C ASP A 98 10.01 17.42 -10.07
N ILE A 99 11.20 16.98 -10.49
CA ILE A 99 12.46 17.61 -10.06
C ILE A 99 12.67 18.99 -10.70
N VAL A 100 12.28 19.18 -11.96
CA VAL A 100 12.40 20.47 -12.66
C VAL A 100 11.42 21.50 -12.09
N ALA A 101 10.19 21.09 -11.75
CA ALA A 101 9.19 21.97 -11.14
C ALA A 101 9.34 22.12 -9.62
N ASP A 102 10.25 21.36 -8.98
CA ASP A 102 10.34 21.25 -7.52
C ASP A 102 8.98 20.92 -6.86
N SER A 103 8.21 20.02 -7.46
CA SER A 103 6.90 19.63 -6.91
C SER A 103 7.02 18.88 -5.59
N GLY A 104 8.16 18.22 -5.36
CA GLY A 104 8.60 17.67 -4.07
C GLY A 104 8.30 16.20 -3.87
N GLN A 105 7.71 15.50 -4.83
CA GLN A 105 7.33 14.08 -4.69
C GLN A 105 8.59 13.20 -4.54
N TRP A 106 9.55 13.32 -5.46
CA TRP A 106 10.81 12.59 -5.40
C TRP A 106 11.65 12.95 -4.16
N ARG A 107 11.70 14.25 -3.84
CA ARG A 107 12.42 14.73 -2.65
C ARG A 107 11.84 14.14 -1.36
N SER A 108 10.51 14.07 -1.24
CA SER A 108 9.86 13.46 -0.08
C SER A 108 10.12 11.97 0.01
N PHE A 109 10.08 11.24 -1.11
CA PHE A 109 10.41 9.83 -1.20
C PHE A 109 11.85 9.56 -0.77
N SER A 110 12.80 10.30 -1.31
CA SER A 110 14.23 10.19 -0.98
C SER A 110 14.51 10.49 0.51
N ALA A 111 13.82 11.50 1.07
CA ALA A 111 13.91 11.80 2.50
C ALA A 111 13.36 10.67 3.39
N LEU A 112 12.24 10.05 3.00
CA LEU A 112 11.70 8.86 3.67
C LEU A 112 12.67 7.68 3.60
N CYS A 113 13.23 7.39 2.43
CA CYS A 113 14.23 6.34 2.27
C CYS A 113 15.43 6.56 3.21
N LYS A 114 15.95 7.78 3.25
CA LYS A 114 17.06 8.13 4.14
C LYS A 114 16.71 7.98 5.62
N GLN A 115 15.49 8.34 5.99
CA GLN A 115 15.00 8.17 7.36
C GLN A 115 14.85 6.69 7.75
N MET A 116 14.35 5.85 6.82
CA MET A 116 13.99 4.46 7.12
C MET A 116 15.16 3.49 6.96
N PHE A 117 16.05 3.75 6.00
CA PHE A 117 17.10 2.82 5.59
C PHE A 117 18.51 3.43 5.65
N GLY A 118 18.66 4.68 6.05
CA GLY A 118 19.94 5.38 6.05
C GLY A 118 20.44 5.84 4.67
N GLN A 119 19.78 5.41 3.59
CA GLN A 119 20.15 5.67 2.18
C GLN A 119 19.05 6.47 1.49
N ALA A 120 19.43 7.46 0.68
CA ALA A 120 18.47 8.26 -0.08
C ALA A 120 17.77 7.47 -1.20
N ILE A 121 18.45 6.48 -1.76
CA ILE A 121 17.95 5.60 -2.82
C ILE A 121 18.38 4.16 -2.49
N PRO A 122 17.45 3.31 -2.01
CA PRO A 122 17.77 1.91 -1.69
C PRO A 122 18.27 1.14 -2.92
N MET A 123 19.13 0.17 -2.71
CA MET A 123 19.78 -0.73 -3.69
C MET A 123 20.78 -0.05 -4.65
N TYR A 124 20.73 1.25 -4.83
CA TYR A 124 21.53 1.96 -5.83
C TYR A 124 22.36 3.10 -5.24
N HIS A 125 22.39 3.19 -3.91
CA HIS A 125 23.16 4.21 -3.22
C HIS A 125 24.66 4.08 -3.51
N ASP A 126 25.29 5.17 -3.94
CA ASP A 126 26.74 5.29 -4.00
C ASP A 126 27.23 6.17 -2.84
N ALA A 127 27.89 5.54 -1.87
CA ALA A 127 28.43 6.23 -0.70
C ALA A 127 29.52 7.27 -1.06
N ASN A 128 30.10 7.19 -2.25
CA ASN A 128 31.15 8.09 -2.72
C ASN A 128 30.61 9.25 -3.58
N ALA A 129 29.33 9.21 -3.98
CA ALA A 129 28.70 10.25 -4.76
C ALA A 129 27.93 11.22 -3.88
N GLU A 130 27.98 12.51 -4.21
CA GLU A 130 27.05 13.50 -3.66
C GLU A 130 25.70 13.33 -4.35
N TYR A 131 24.63 13.22 -3.56
CA TYR A 131 23.28 13.05 -4.06
C TYR A 131 22.46 14.32 -3.87
N TYR A 132 21.91 14.83 -4.96
CA TYR A 132 21.04 15.99 -5.02
C TYR A 132 19.64 15.57 -5.52
N PRO A 133 18.57 15.69 -4.70
CA PRO A 133 17.23 15.21 -5.08
C PRO A 133 16.55 16.07 -6.15
N ASP A 134 17.09 17.21 -6.49
CA ASP A 134 16.63 18.18 -7.49
C ASP A 134 17.39 18.10 -8.82
N GLU A 135 18.31 17.14 -8.94
CA GLU A 135 19.04 16.87 -10.18
C GLU A 135 18.83 15.40 -10.61
N PRO A 136 18.84 15.09 -11.92
CA PRO A 136 18.79 13.71 -12.37
C PRO A 136 20.09 12.97 -11.98
N SER A 137 19.94 11.83 -11.31
CA SER A 137 21.07 10.96 -10.97
C SER A 137 20.89 9.56 -11.58
N LEU A 138 22.01 8.87 -11.83
CA LEU A 138 21.98 7.50 -12.37
C LEU A 138 21.29 6.55 -11.38
N GLU A 139 21.51 6.74 -10.08
CA GLU A 139 20.92 5.95 -9.01
C GLU A 139 19.39 6.09 -9.00
N ALA A 140 18.86 7.32 -9.10
CA ALA A 140 17.43 7.59 -9.18
C ALA A 140 16.82 6.94 -10.43
N VAL A 141 17.48 7.07 -11.56
CA VAL A 141 17.04 6.46 -12.83
C VAL A 141 17.08 4.93 -12.75
N ARG A 142 18.11 4.32 -12.15
CA ARG A 142 18.16 2.87 -11.91
C ARG A 142 17.00 2.41 -11.03
N PHE A 143 16.72 3.13 -9.96
CA PHE A 143 15.59 2.82 -9.07
C PHE A 143 14.25 2.88 -9.82
N ILE A 144 13.99 3.96 -10.56
CA ILE A 144 12.72 4.13 -11.28
C ILE A 144 12.55 3.05 -12.37
N VAL A 145 13.62 2.71 -13.10
CA VAL A 145 13.59 1.65 -14.11
C VAL A 145 13.28 0.29 -13.48
N TRP A 146 13.94 -0.03 -12.35
CA TRP A 146 13.70 -1.26 -11.61
C TRP A 146 12.26 -1.30 -11.05
N HIS A 147 11.82 -0.22 -10.41
CA HIS A 147 10.49 -0.11 -9.84
C HIS A 147 9.41 -0.28 -10.92
N ALA A 148 9.56 0.39 -12.06
CA ALA A 148 8.62 0.29 -13.16
C ALA A 148 8.54 -1.14 -13.74
N ALA A 149 9.66 -1.83 -13.88
CA ALA A 149 9.69 -3.20 -14.38
C ALA A 149 9.02 -4.18 -13.40
N THR A 150 9.35 -4.05 -12.11
CA THR A 150 8.80 -4.91 -11.05
C THR A 150 7.29 -4.73 -10.90
N GLU A 151 6.79 -3.48 -10.93
CA GLU A 151 5.35 -3.22 -10.86
C GLU A 151 4.61 -3.78 -12.07
N MET A 152 5.15 -3.60 -13.29
CA MET A 152 4.46 -4.02 -14.53
C MET A 152 4.39 -5.53 -14.72
N ASP A 153 5.37 -6.26 -14.21
CA ASP A 153 5.48 -7.70 -14.43
C ASP A 153 4.95 -8.51 -13.24
N ASP A 154 4.69 -7.83 -12.10
CA ASP A 154 4.30 -8.43 -10.82
C ASP A 154 5.26 -9.57 -10.37
N ILE A 155 6.51 -9.47 -10.82
CA ILE A 155 7.61 -10.34 -10.44
C ILE A 155 8.80 -9.51 -9.99
N TRP A 156 9.59 -10.11 -9.12
CA TRP A 156 10.81 -9.47 -8.66
C TRP A 156 11.91 -9.54 -9.73
N TRP A 157 12.52 -8.39 -10.00
CA TRP A 157 13.69 -8.26 -10.88
C TRP A 157 14.96 -8.03 -10.06
N ASN A 158 16.04 -8.73 -10.43
CA ASN A 158 17.34 -8.47 -9.83
C ASN A 158 17.76 -7.02 -10.08
N ALA A 159 18.22 -6.33 -9.04
CA ALA A 159 18.66 -4.92 -9.14
C ALA A 159 19.78 -4.71 -10.16
N ASP A 160 20.60 -5.73 -10.42
CA ASP A 160 21.70 -5.73 -11.39
C ASP A 160 21.37 -6.41 -12.74
N ASP A 161 20.07 -6.64 -13.02
CA ASP A 161 19.67 -7.19 -14.30
C ASP A 161 20.26 -6.40 -15.48
N LYS A 162 20.76 -7.12 -16.49
CA LYS A 162 21.44 -6.50 -17.63
C LYS A 162 20.55 -5.62 -18.48
N SER A 163 19.27 -5.96 -18.62
CA SER A 163 18.30 -5.19 -19.39
C SER A 163 17.93 -3.90 -18.65
N LEU A 164 17.69 -3.99 -17.34
CA LEU A 164 17.42 -2.83 -16.49
C LEU A 164 18.62 -1.87 -16.46
N ARG A 165 19.84 -2.40 -16.29
CA ARG A 165 21.08 -1.59 -16.30
C ARG A 165 21.27 -0.85 -17.64
N LYS A 166 21.05 -1.51 -18.77
CA LYS A 166 21.12 -0.87 -20.09
C LYS A 166 20.08 0.23 -20.26
N MET A 167 18.84 -0.04 -19.85
CA MET A 167 17.79 0.96 -19.88
C MET A 167 18.14 2.18 -19.05
N ALA A 168 18.61 1.96 -17.81
CA ALA A 168 18.95 3.04 -16.90
C ALA A 168 20.09 3.93 -17.43
N LEU A 169 21.15 3.33 -17.99
CA LEU A 169 22.27 4.10 -18.55
C LEU A 169 21.84 4.96 -19.75
N VAL A 170 21.05 4.40 -20.65
CA VAL A 170 20.56 5.14 -21.84
C VAL A 170 19.54 6.22 -21.41
N ALA A 171 18.69 5.90 -20.44
CA ALA A 171 17.75 6.86 -19.89
C ALA A 171 18.46 8.03 -19.21
N PHE A 172 19.44 7.75 -18.35
CA PHE A 172 20.20 8.78 -17.65
C PHE A 172 20.90 9.73 -18.63
N ASP A 173 21.61 9.21 -19.65
CA ASP A 173 22.23 10.04 -20.70
C ASP A 173 21.21 10.95 -21.41
N ARG A 174 20.00 10.45 -21.65
CA ARG A 174 18.90 11.23 -22.25
C ARG A 174 18.38 12.31 -21.32
N LEU A 175 18.14 11.96 -20.06
CA LEU A 175 17.58 12.86 -19.06
C LEU A 175 18.56 14.00 -18.72
N ASP A 176 19.82 13.66 -18.47
CA ASP A 176 20.88 14.62 -18.17
C ASP A 176 21.02 15.67 -19.29
N LYS A 177 21.07 15.22 -20.56
CA LYS A 177 21.12 16.15 -21.72
C LYS A 177 19.87 17.01 -21.90
N SER A 178 18.73 16.56 -21.37
CA SER A 178 17.46 17.25 -21.53
C SER A 178 17.15 18.19 -20.38
N PHE A 179 17.75 18.01 -19.22
CA PHE A 179 17.39 18.63 -17.94
C PHE A 179 17.28 20.17 -18.03
N GLU A 180 18.34 20.84 -18.51
CA GLU A 180 18.35 22.31 -18.62
C GLU A 180 17.41 22.88 -19.71
N GLN A 181 16.88 22.01 -20.59
CA GLN A 181 16.05 22.41 -21.72
C GLN A 181 14.54 22.22 -21.45
N LEU A 182 14.20 21.51 -20.39
CA LEU A 182 12.82 21.25 -20.03
C LEU A 182 12.17 22.50 -19.41
N PRO A 183 10.91 22.81 -19.78
CA PRO A 183 10.21 23.92 -19.16
C PRO A 183 9.81 23.58 -17.72
N VAL A 184 9.97 24.56 -16.85
CA VAL A 184 9.46 24.46 -15.47
C VAL A 184 7.94 24.47 -15.50
N ASN A 185 7.30 23.58 -14.73
CA ASN A 185 5.85 23.55 -14.55
C ASN A 185 5.49 24.16 -13.19
N ASP A 186 5.57 25.49 -13.10
CA ASP A 186 5.24 26.23 -11.87
C ASP A 186 3.79 25.99 -11.43
N GLU A 187 2.85 25.84 -12.41
CA GLU A 187 1.45 25.57 -12.09
C GLU A 187 1.25 24.24 -11.37
N LEU A 188 1.99 23.19 -11.73
CA LEU A 188 1.93 21.89 -11.05
C LEU A 188 2.44 22.00 -9.61
N ALA A 189 3.57 22.70 -9.41
CA ALA A 189 4.14 22.89 -8.07
C ALA A 189 3.21 23.70 -7.17
N ASP A 190 2.58 24.75 -7.72
CA ASP A 190 1.61 25.57 -7.02
C ASP A 190 0.33 24.78 -6.69
N ASP A 191 -0.23 24.04 -7.65
CA ASP A 191 -1.43 23.22 -7.45
C ASP A 191 -1.21 22.14 -6.37
N ILE A 192 -0.03 21.49 -6.35
CA ILE A 192 0.31 20.52 -5.29
C ILE A 192 0.42 21.24 -3.94
N THR A 193 1.10 22.39 -3.89
CA THR A 193 1.27 23.14 -2.65
C THR A 193 -0.08 23.63 -2.10
N ASP A 194 -0.96 24.12 -2.96
CA ASP A 194 -2.30 24.56 -2.58
C ASP A 194 -3.20 23.41 -2.15
N MET A 195 -3.12 22.28 -2.84
CA MET A 195 -3.84 21.04 -2.44
C MET A 195 -3.40 20.59 -1.05
N LEU A 196 -2.10 20.57 -0.75
CA LEU A 196 -1.58 20.18 0.56
C LEU A 196 -2.00 21.17 1.65
N ARG A 197 -1.99 22.49 1.38
CA ARG A 197 -2.46 23.51 2.32
C ARG A 197 -3.93 23.33 2.65
N GLN A 198 -4.77 23.17 1.64
CA GLN A 198 -6.20 22.92 1.83
C GLN A 198 -6.46 21.60 2.58
N ALA A 199 -5.69 20.56 2.27
CA ALA A 199 -5.76 19.29 2.98
C ALA A 199 -5.42 19.45 4.47
N GLY A 200 -4.47 20.31 4.82
CA GLY A 200 -4.11 20.63 6.22
C GLY A 200 -5.22 21.35 7.01
N GLU A 201 -6.19 21.94 6.35
CA GLU A 201 -7.25 22.74 6.96
C GLU A 201 -8.62 22.03 7.01
N ASP A 202 -8.88 21.07 6.10
CA ASP A 202 -10.21 20.48 5.92
C ASP A 202 -10.13 19.01 5.50
N PHE A 203 -10.89 18.16 6.21
CA PHE A 203 -10.99 16.73 5.90
C PHE A 203 -11.56 16.45 4.50
N GLN A 204 -12.51 17.26 4.04
CA GLN A 204 -13.09 17.08 2.70
C GLN A 204 -12.04 17.32 1.60
N LYS A 205 -11.06 18.21 1.86
CA LYS A 205 -9.92 18.49 0.97
C LYS A 205 -8.78 17.49 1.17
N MET A 206 -8.64 16.89 2.34
CA MET A 206 -7.69 15.82 2.61
C MET A 206 -7.98 14.57 1.76
N ARG A 207 -9.25 14.18 1.61
CA ARG A 207 -9.64 12.98 0.85
C ARG A 207 -9.13 12.97 -0.60
N PRO A 208 -9.34 14.00 -1.42
CA PRO A 208 -8.76 14.05 -2.78
C PRO A 208 -7.24 13.89 -2.80
N THR A 209 -6.55 14.47 -1.81
CA THR A 209 -5.09 14.35 -1.67
C THR A 209 -4.67 12.92 -1.39
N LEU A 210 -5.35 12.23 -0.47
CA LEU A 210 -5.11 10.82 -0.18
C LEU A 210 -5.42 9.92 -1.39
N ILE A 211 -6.50 10.21 -2.14
CA ILE A 211 -6.86 9.48 -3.37
C ILE A 211 -5.78 9.66 -4.43
N TRP A 212 -5.28 10.87 -4.63
CA TRP A 212 -4.19 11.13 -5.58
C TRP A 212 -2.94 10.32 -5.24
N ILE A 213 -2.50 10.35 -3.98
CA ILE A 213 -1.37 9.56 -3.51
C ILE A 213 -1.63 8.06 -3.67
N PHE A 214 -2.83 7.58 -3.34
CA PHE A 214 -3.18 6.16 -3.42
C PHE A 214 -3.18 5.62 -4.86
N LYS A 215 -3.61 6.44 -5.82
CA LYS A 215 -4.01 5.92 -7.13
C LYS A 215 -3.26 6.52 -8.32
N ASP A 216 -2.93 7.81 -8.27
CA ASP A 216 -2.51 8.55 -9.45
C ASP A 216 -1.05 9.03 -9.39
N CYS A 217 -0.49 9.33 -8.21
CA CYS A 217 0.89 9.79 -8.05
C CYS A 217 1.89 8.77 -8.63
N TYR A 218 2.78 9.21 -9.49
CA TYR A 218 3.68 8.34 -10.26
C TYR A 218 4.62 7.48 -9.40
N LEU A 219 4.98 7.93 -8.19
CA LEU A 219 5.86 7.19 -7.28
C LEU A 219 5.12 6.16 -6.41
N THR A 220 3.85 6.40 -6.10
CA THR A 220 3.11 5.59 -5.13
C THR A 220 2.05 4.71 -5.77
N ARG A 221 1.64 5.03 -7.01
CA ARG A 221 0.77 4.17 -7.79
C ARG A 221 1.39 2.79 -7.95
N SER A 222 0.62 1.75 -7.64
CA SER A 222 1.08 0.37 -7.76
C SER A 222 -0.04 -0.54 -8.26
N PHE A 223 0.33 -1.57 -9.03
CA PHE A 223 -0.61 -2.61 -9.45
C PHE A 223 -1.13 -3.41 -8.26
N ALA A 224 -0.33 -3.57 -7.20
CA ALA A 224 -0.81 -4.18 -5.97
C ALA A 224 -1.96 -3.37 -5.34
N ALA A 225 -1.86 -2.04 -5.29
CA ALA A 225 -2.96 -1.19 -4.82
C ALA A 225 -4.20 -1.30 -5.71
N GLU A 226 -4.02 -1.43 -7.03
CA GLU A 226 -5.13 -1.66 -7.97
C GLU A 226 -5.82 -3.01 -7.70
N LYS A 227 -5.08 -4.10 -7.49
CA LYS A 227 -5.63 -5.42 -7.10
C LYS A 227 -6.38 -5.38 -5.77
N LEU A 228 -5.86 -4.65 -4.78
CA LEU A 228 -6.55 -4.45 -3.50
C LEU A 228 -7.86 -3.70 -3.68
N LEU A 229 -7.87 -2.68 -4.54
CA LEU A 229 -9.09 -1.96 -4.87
C LEU A 229 -10.12 -2.86 -5.58
N GLU A 230 -9.70 -3.71 -6.52
CA GLU A 230 -10.56 -4.70 -7.19
C GLU A 230 -11.16 -5.71 -6.19
N LYS A 231 -10.34 -6.20 -5.25
CA LYS A 231 -10.81 -7.06 -4.16
C LYS A 231 -11.89 -6.34 -3.34
N ARG A 232 -11.66 -5.08 -2.98
CA ARG A 232 -12.63 -4.27 -2.23
C ARG A 232 -13.91 -3.99 -3.03
N MET A 233 -13.79 -3.80 -4.34
CA MET A 233 -14.93 -3.70 -5.25
C MET A 233 -15.75 -4.99 -5.29
N THR A 234 -15.11 -6.15 -5.29
CA THR A 234 -15.79 -7.45 -5.24
C THR A 234 -16.59 -7.59 -3.95
N GLU A 235 -16.04 -7.20 -2.81
CA GLU A 235 -16.74 -7.17 -1.53
C GLU A 235 -17.94 -6.20 -1.57
N ALA A 236 -17.75 -4.99 -2.11
CA ALA A 236 -18.81 -4.00 -2.27
C ALA A 236 -19.94 -4.48 -3.19
N ASN A 237 -19.62 -5.26 -4.23
CA ASN A 237 -20.62 -5.88 -5.11
C ASN A 237 -21.49 -6.90 -4.38
N GLY A 238 -20.95 -7.60 -3.37
CA GLY A 238 -21.73 -8.43 -2.46
C GLY A 238 -22.76 -7.66 -1.61
N MET A 239 -22.58 -6.34 -1.47
CA MET A 239 -23.51 -5.44 -0.76
C MET A 239 -24.41 -4.61 -1.71
N SER A 240 -24.64 -5.08 -2.92
CA SER A 240 -25.42 -4.35 -3.95
C SER A 240 -26.85 -4.02 -3.56
N ASN A 241 -27.46 -4.77 -2.63
CA ASN A 241 -28.76 -4.46 -2.05
C ASN A 241 -28.73 -3.21 -1.14
N LEU A 242 -27.60 -2.91 -0.53
CA LEU A 242 -27.39 -1.73 0.34
C LEU A 242 -26.82 -0.54 -0.45
N MET A 243 -26.05 -0.83 -1.48
CA MET A 243 -25.41 0.15 -2.37
C MET A 243 -25.75 -0.18 -3.84
N PRO A 244 -26.99 0.15 -4.31
CA PRO A 244 -27.47 -0.28 -5.62
C PRO A 244 -26.70 0.32 -6.79
N ALA A 245 -26.22 1.56 -6.69
CA ALA A 245 -25.44 2.19 -7.74
C ALA A 245 -23.97 1.73 -7.71
N GLU A 246 -23.41 1.40 -8.88
CA GLU A 246 -22.00 1.02 -9.03
C GLU A 246 -21.06 2.14 -8.55
N SER A 247 -21.41 3.39 -8.85
CA SER A 247 -20.66 4.56 -8.38
C SER A 247 -20.57 4.64 -6.85
N MET A 248 -21.64 4.25 -6.12
CA MET A 248 -21.61 4.17 -4.66
C MET A 248 -20.63 3.08 -4.19
N ARG A 249 -20.66 1.91 -4.82
CA ARG A 249 -19.75 0.81 -4.49
C ARG A 249 -18.29 1.18 -4.76
N MET A 250 -18.02 1.83 -5.89
CA MET A 250 -16.69 2.34 -6.21
C MET A 250 -16.21 3.39 -5.20
N PHE A 251 -17.07 4.34 -4.86
CA PHE A 251 -16.76 5.36 -3.86
C PHE A 251 -16.48 4.72 -2.49
N TYR A 252 -17.30 3.77 -2.05
CA TYR A 252 -17.06 2.99 -0.84
C TYR A 252 -15.70 2.29 -0.88
N ALA A 253 -15.40 1.57 -1.98
CA ALA A 253 -14.17 0.83 -2.11
C ALA A 253 -12.93 1.73 -2.01
N ILE A 254 -12.93 2.89 -2.67
CA ILE A 254 -11.82 3.85 -2.61
C ILE A 254 -11.70 4.46 -1.21
N MET A 255 -12.80 4.94 -0.62
CA MET A 255 -12.78 5.56 0.70
C MET A 255 -12.30 4.60 1.79
N HIS A 256 -12.64 3.32 1.66
CA HIS A 256 -12.11 2.31 2.56
C HIS A 256 -10.61 2.07 2.33
N SER A 257 -10.18 1.97 1.07
CA SER A 257 -8.81 1.58 0.70
C SER A 257 -7.76 2.62 1.11
N ILE A 258 -8.06 3.92 1.00
CA ILE A 258 -7.11 5.00 1.32
C ILE A 258 -6.65 5.03 2.78
N PHE A 259 -7.34 4.32 3.68
CA PHE A 259 -6.98 4.20 5.10
C PHE A 259 -6.70 2.76 5.54
N ALA A 260 -6.88 1.78 4.66
CA ALA A 260 -6.74 0.36 5.00
C ALA A 260 -5.46 -0.26 4.44
N TYR A 261 -4.86 0.36 3.42
CA TYR A 261 -3.77 -0.26 2.69
C TYR A 261 -2.50 0.56 2.70
N LYS A 262 -1.39 -0.16 2.78
CA LYS A 262 -0.05 0.36 2.51
C LYS A 262 0.22 0.28 1.01
N ILE A 263 0.86 1.31 0.46
CA ILE A 263 1.07 1.47 -0.98
C ILE A 263 2.49 1.87 -1.31
N GLY A 264 2.78 1.91 -2.60
CA GLY A 264 4.04 2.40 -3.13
C GLY A 264 5.27 1.60 -2.71
N PRO A 265 6.46 2.04 -3.09
CA PRO A 265 7.68 1.27 -2.86
C PRO A 265 8.11 1.18 -1.40
N LEU A 266 7.60 2.06 -0.53
CA LEU A 266 7.92 2.05 0.90
C LEU A 266 6.88 1.34 1.76
N ALA A 267 5.82 0.78 1.18
CA ALA A 267 4.71 0.16 1.91
C ALA A 267 4.23 1.03 3.07
N LEU A 268 3.86 2.26 2.78
CA LEU A 268 3.34 3.24 3.73
C LEU A 268 1.85 3.50 3.48
N GLU A 269 1.14 3.92 4.52
CA GLU A 269 -0.22 4.43 4.34
C GLU A 269 -0.21 5.73 3.50
N PRO A 270 -1.24 6.02 2.69
CA PRO A 270 -1.31 7.26 1.92
C PRO A 270 -1.05 8.52 2.75
N LYS A 271 -1.54 8.57 4.00
CA LYS A 271 -1.33 9.70 4.91
C LYS A 271 0.16 9.93 5.24
N GLU A 272 0.97 8.87 5.31
CA GLU A 272 2.40 8.98 5.60
C GLU A 272 3.16 9.64 4.45
N TYR A 273 2.80 9.31 3.19
CA TYR A 273 3.34 10.00 2.01
C TYR A 273 2.89 11.46 1.95
N VAL A 274 1.61 11.76 2.24
CA VAL A 274 1.11 13.14 2.32
C VAL A 274 1.87 13.94 3.37
N ALA A 275 2.04 13.38 4.57
CA ALA A 275 2.80 14.04 5.64
C ALA A 275 4.27 14.28 5.26
N ALA A 276 4.90 13.34 4.56
CA ALA A 276 6.27 13.51 4.08
C ALA A 276 6.35 14.64 3.04
N LEU A 277 5.41 14.70 2.10
CA LEU A 277 5.34 15.76 1.10
C LEU A 277 5.07 17.13 1.74
N MET A 278 4.19 17.22 2.74
CA MET A 278 3.98 18.43 3.54
C MET A 278 5.26 18.90 4.25
N ARG A 279 6.05 17.96 4.80
CA ARG A 279 7.33 18.30 5.43
C ARG A 279 8.33 18.91 4.44
N THR A 280 8.39 18.44 3.19
CA THR A 280 9.27 19.04 2.16
C THR A 280 8.86 20.47 1.79
N LYS A 281 7.57 20.80 1.96
CA LYS A 281 7.01 22.15 1.76
C LYS A 281 6.98 22.98 3.05
N SER A 282 7.69 22.54 4.12
CA SER A 282 7.77 23.22 5.43
C SER A 282 6.43 23.33 6.19
N MET A 283 5.44 22.52 5.87
CA MET A 283 4.13 22.42 6.54
C MET A 283 4.21 21.41 7.68
N LEU A 284 5.00 21.71 8.73
CA LEU A 284 5.33 20.72 9.77
C LEU A 284 4.15 20.44 10.70
N HIS A 285 3.32 21.43 10.99
CA HIS A 285 2.14 21.28 11.84
C HIS A 285 1.09 20.45 11.14
N GLU A 286 0.77 20.79 9.91
CA GLU A 286 -0.20 20.07 9.08
C GLU A 286 0.23 18.61 8.84
N ALA A 287 1.52 18.38 8.63
CA ALA A 287 2.08 17.03 8.52
C ALA A 287 1.86 16.20 9.78
N GLN A 288 1.95 16.80 10.98
CA GLN A 288 1.68 16.10 12.23
C GLN A 288 0.19 15.80 12.38
N GLU A 289 -0.70 16.75 12.09
CA GLU A 289 -2.16 16.54 12.12
C GLU A 289 -2.59 15.40 11.18
N VAL A 290 -1.96 15.29 10.01
CA VAL A 290 -2.19 14.19 9.07
C VAL A 290 -1.74 12.84 9.65
N MET A 291 -0.59 12.81 10.32
CA MET A 291 -0.11 11.58 10.98
C MET A 291 -1.02 11.15 12.14
N ASP A 292 -1.63 12.10 12.83
CA ASP A 292 -2.50 11.86 13.98
C ASP A 292 -3.94 11.46 13.58
N ILE A 293 -4.23 11.31 12.28
CA ILE A 293 -5.51 10.80 11.79
C ILE A 293 -5.84 9.46 12.46
N GLU A 294 -6.99 9.42 13.16
CA GLU A 294 -7.55 8.21 13.76
C GLU A 294 -8.68 7.68 12.88
N VAL A 295 -8.66 6.39 12.58
CA VAL A 295 -9.67 5.74 11.72
C VAL A 295 -10.45 4.71 12.51
N LEU A 296 -11.76 4.84 12.52
CA LEU A 296 -12.67 3.79 12.97
C LEU A 296 -13.15 3.02 11.74
N PRO A 297 -12.76 1.75 11.60
CA PRO A 297 -13.15 0.95 10.45
C PRO A 297 -14.67 0.77 10.38
N MET A 298 -15.15 0.26 9.25
CA MET A 298 -16.58 -0.05 9.06
C MET A 298 -17.13 -0.78 10.27
N GLY A 299 -18.17 -0.20 10.85
CA GLY A 299 -18.81 -0.71 12.05
C GLY A 299 -20.25 -0.25 12.19
N TYR A 300 -20.97 -0.88 13.13
CA TYR A 300 -22.34 -0.50 13.47
C TYR A 300 -22.38 0.61 14.51
N TYR A 301 -23.28 1.55 14.31
CA TYR A 301 -23.54 2.67 15.20
C TYR A 301 -25.06 2.85 15.39
N GLN A 302 -25.48 3.12 16.63
CA GLN A 302 -26.76 3.80 16.87
C GLN A 302 -26.55 5.29 16.70
N TYR A 303 -27.54 6.03 16.23
CA TYR A 303 -27.45 7.48 16.16
C TYR A 303 -28.70 8.18 16.63
N THR A 304 -28.51 9.41 17.06
CA THR A 304 -29.59 10.37 17.38
C THR A 304 -29.24 11.73 16.77
N ILE A 305 -30.26 12.40 16.24
CA ILE A 305 -30.10 13.78 15.74
C ILE A 305 -30.27 14.72 16.94
N GLU A 306 -29.34 15.66 17.13
CA GLU A 306 -29.43 16.67 18.19
C GLU A 306 -30.59 17.63 17.93
N ASP A 307 -31.10 18.28 18.99
CA ASP A 307 -32.30 19.15 18.95
C ASP A 307 -32.16 20.33 17.97
N ASP A 308 -30.92 20.81 17.74
CA ASP A 308 -30.62 21.89 16.78
C ASP A 308 -30.55 21.40 15.32
N GLY A 309 -30.63 20.08 15.09
CA GLY A 309 -30.56 19.44 13.78
C GLY A 309 -29.19 19.53 13.08
N LYS A 310 -28.15 20.07 13.73
CA LYS A 310 -26.85 20.30 13.13
C LYS A 310 -25.86 19.16 13.32
N TRP A 311 -26.14 18.25 14.25
CA TRP A 311 -25.22 17.21 14.65
C TRP A 311 -25.91 15.86 14.78
N LEU A 312 -25.17 14.80 14.46
CA LEU A 312 -25.50 13.43 14.83
C LEU A 312 -24.60 13.00 15.98
N GLN A 313 -25.22 12.47 17.04
CA GLN A 313 -24.51 11.69 18.04
C GLN A 313 -24.58 10.22 17.67
N LEU A 314 -23.44 9.56 17.61
CA LEU A 314 -23.33 8.15 17.31
C LEU A 314 -22.75 7.39 18.50
N LEU A 315 -23.29 6.20 18.73
CA LEU A 315 -22.82 5.26 19.75
C LEU A 315 -22.31 3.99 19.05
N ARG A 316 -21.03 3.72 19.19
CA ARG A 316 -20.39 2.51 18.67
C ARG A 316 -20.63 1.31 19.60
N THR A 317 -20.49 0.08 19.08
CA THR A 317 -20.68 -1.19 19.81
C THR A 317 -19.76 -1.35 21.03
N ASN A 318 -18.62 -0.67 21.09
CA ASN A 318 -17.71 -0.65 22.24
C ASN A 318 -18.06 0.45 23.29
N GLY A 319 -19.15 1.17 23.09
CA GLY A 319 -19.58 2.26 23.96
C GLY A 319 -18.96 3.64 23.65
N GLN A 320 -18.10 3.73 22.65
CA GLN A 320 -17.51 5.01 22.22
C GLN A 320 -18.59 5.90 21.61
N LYS A 321 -18.60 7.18 22.00
CA LYS A 321 -19.49 8.19 21.46
C LYS A 321 -18.77 9.08 20.49
N LEU A 322 -19.40 9.35 19.35
CA LEU A 322 -18.91 10.26 18.32
C LEU A 322 -19.94 11.37 18.11
N ARG A 323 -19.47 12.51 17.63
CA ARG A 323 -20.29 13.63 17.20
C ARG A 323 -19.85 14.05 15.81
N VAL A 324 -20.76 13.99 14.83
CA VAL A 324 -20.48 14.27 13.41
C VAL A 324 -21.42 15.34 12.90
N ALA A 325 -20.91 16.24 12.07
CA ALA A 325 -21.71 17.32 11.51
C ALA A 325 -22.79 16.77 10.56
N ARG A 326 -24.00 17.31 10.65
CA ARG A 326 -25.16 16.83 9.87
C ARG A 326 -24.98 17.06 8.36
N ASP A 327 -24.32 18.14 7.99
CA ASP A 327 -24.05 18.50 6.59
C ASP A 327 -23.05 17.56 5.88
N GLU A 328 -22.28 16.79 6.64
CA GLU A 328 -21.46 15.72 6.06
C GLU A 328 -22.25 14.46 5.69
N ILE A 329 -23.48 14.34 6.17
CA ILE A 329 -24.32 13.16 5.95
C ILE A 329 -25.22 13.39 4.74
N THR A 330 -25.02 12.59 3.71
CA THR A 330 -25.75 12.71 2.42
C THR A 330 -27.21 12.20 2.47
N LEU A 331 -27.61 11.49 3.54
CA LEU A 331 -28.98 11.03 3.74
C LEU A 331 -29.90 12.20 4.07
N ASP A 332 -31.11 12.19 3.53
CA ASP A 332 -32.12 13.18 3.87
C ASP A 332 -32.70 12.96 5.27
N ASP A 333 -33.40 13.97 5.79
CA ASP A 333 -34.00 13.90 7.14
C ASP A 333 -35.11 12.85 7.25
N GLY A 334 -35.78 12.53 6.15
CA GLY A 334 -36.81 11.49 6.11
C GLY A 334 -36.19 10.12 6.32
N ASP A 335 -35.12 9.84 5.60
CA ASP A 335 -34.36 8.58 5.73
C ASP A 335 -33.73 8.45 7.12
N LEU A 336 -33.11 9.51 7.62
CA LEU A 336 -32.50 9.49 8.95
C LEU A 336 -33.52 9.26 10.08
N ARG A 337 -34.78 9.77 9.94
CA ARG A 337 -35.85 9.57 10.95
C ARG A 337 -36.50 8.19 10.87
N GLN A 338 -36.39 7.49 9.74
CA GLN A 338 -36.91 6.14 9.55
C GLN A 338 -35.98 5.04 10.05
N HIS A 339 -34.77 5.40 10.40
CA HIS A 339 -33.73 4.50 10.84
C HIS A 339 -33.20 4.96 12.20
N ASP A 340 -32.61 4.05 12.95
CA ASP A 340 -32.06 4.29 14.29
C ASP A 340 -30.61 3.86 14.42
N GLY A 341 -30.03 3.40 13.32
CA GLY A 341 -28.64 2.99 13.24
C GLY A 341 -28.05 3.10 11.85
N CYS A 342 -26.75 2.88 11.76
CA CYS A 342 -26.02 2.84 10.50
C CYS A 342 -24.78 1.96 10.56
N CYS A 343 -24.29 1.60 9.37
CA CYS A 343 -22.93 1.13 9.18
C CYS A 343 -22.12 2.21 8.46
N ALA A 344 -20.95 2.57 8.99
CA ALA A 344 -20.12 3.62 8.40
C ALA A 344 -18.64 3.50 8.85
N ILE A 345 -17.78 4.24 8.15
CA ILE A 345 -16.39 4.49 8.52
C ILE A 345 -16.29 5.93 8.99
N PHE A 346 -15.66 6.15 10.14
CA PHE A 346 -15.41 7.49 10.64
C PHE A 346 -13.92 7.76 10.80
N VAL A 347 -13.54 9.00 10.52
CA VAL A 347 -12.16 9.48 10.62
C VAL A 347 -12.15 10.70 11.54
N LYS A 348 -11.22 10.70 12.48
CA LYS A 348 -10.97 11.87 13.31
C LYS A 348 -9.80 12.66 12.72
N TYR A 349 -10.06 13.91 12.39
CA TYR A 349 -9.08 14.84 11.85
C TYR A 349 -9.30 16.23 12.45
N LEU A 350 -8.24 16.95 12.79
CA LEU A 350 -8.30 18.28 13.44
C LEU A 350 -9.25 18.32 14.66
N GLY A 351 -9.26 17.22 15.44
CA GLY A 351 -10.06 17.09 16.64
C GLY A 351 -11.54 16.77 16.42
N SER A 352 -12.05 16.73 15.19
CA SER A 352 -13.44 16.43 14.82
C SER A 352 -13.59 15.07 14.18
N TRP A 353 -14.75 14.43 14.35
CA TRP A 353 -15.09 13.20 13.64
C TRP A 353 -15.83 13.53 12.35
N HIS A 354 -15.44 12.86 11.27
CA HIS A 354 -15.95 13.03 9.92
C HIS A 354 -16.43 11.69 9.36
N LEU A 355 -17.48 11.73 8.54
CA LEU A 355 -17.89 10.57 7.76
C LEU A 355 -16.88 10.32 6.62
N ASN A 356 -16.31 9.12 6.55
CA ASN A 356 -15.46 8.72 5.43
C ASN A 356 -16.22 7.80 4.46
N GLY A 357 -16.72 8.35 3.39
CA GLY A 357 -17.42 7.60 2.35
C GLY A 357 -18.93 7.58 2.55
N ILE A 358 -19.51 6.40 2.67
CA ILE A 358 -20.95 6.17 2.66
C ILE A 358 -21.44 5.78 4.06
N MET A 359 -22.53 6.39 4.49
CA MET A 359 -23.32 5.95 5.64
C MET A 359 -24.47 5.06 5.14
N ILE A 360 -24.49 3.81 5.56
CA ILE A 360 -25.54 2.84 5.23
C ILE A 360 -26.54 2.79 6.38
N PRO A 361 -27.77 3.33 6.22
CA PRO A 361 -28.76 3.34 7.30
C PRO A 361 -29.29 1.93 7.58
N THR A 362 -29.57 1.65 8.85
CA THR A 362 -30.13 0.37 9.33
C THR A 362 -31.35 0.63 10.21
N LYS A 363 -32.34 -0.28 10.12
CA LYS A 363 -33.57 -0.22 10.93
C LYS A 363 -33.47 -1.15 12.12
N ASP A 364 -34.29 -0.85 13.12
CA ASP A 364 -34.45 -1.70 14.32
C ASP A 364 -33.13 -1.96 15.07
N THR A 365 -32.13 -1.09 14.86
CA THR A 365 -30.80 -1.23 15.47
C THR A 365 -30.91 -1.16 16.99
N ALA A 366 -31.75 -0.28 17.54
CA ALA A 366 -31.92 -0.15 18.98
C ALA A 366 -32.52 -1.42 19.61
N SER A 367 -33.46 -2.09 18.93
CA SER A 367 -34.09 -3.32 19.44
C SER A 367 -33.18 -4.54 19.40
N HIS A 368 -32.17 -4.56 18.51
CA HIS A 368 -31.22 -5.65 18.35
C HIS A 368 -29.79 -5.28 18.81
N TRP A 369 -29.65 -4.15 19.53
CA TRP A 369 -28.33 -3.62 19.87
C TRP A 369 -27.46 -4.60 20.67
N ASP A 370 -28.04 -5.28 21.63
CA ASP A 370 -27.30 -6.26 22.43
C ASP A 370 -26.75 -7.43 21.61
N ASP A 371 -27.47 -7.86 20.56
CA ASP A 371 -27.01 -8.91 19.67
C ASP A 371 -25.95 -8.38 18.70
N ILE A 372 -26.13 -7.18 18.16
CA ILE A 372 -25.14 -6.49 17.33
C ILE A 372 -23.83 -6.29 18.11
N VAL A 373 -23.92 -5.87 19.38
CA VAL A 373 -22.75 -5.72 20.25
C VAL A 373 -22.05 -7.06 20.46
N LYS A 374 -22.78 -8.13 20.78
CA LYS A 374 -22.20 -9.47 20.98
C LYS A 374 -21.53 -10.02 19.72
N ASP A 375 -22.08 -9.70 18.55
CA ASP A 375 -21.53 -10.13 17.26
C ASP A 375 -20.42 -9.23 16.73
N SER A 376 -20.22 -8.05 17.34
CA SER A 376 -19.20 -7.11 16.90
C SER A 376 -17.78 -7.66 17.10
N PRO A 377 -16.83 -7.29 16.21
CA PRO A 377 -15.42 -7.61 16.43
C PRO A 377 -14.87 -7.08 17.75
N ASP A 378 -15.32 -5.91 18.18
CA ASP A 378 -14.90 -5.27 19.43
C ASP A 378 -15.30 -6.11 20.66
N TYR A 379 -16.52 -6.66 20.68
CA TYR A 379 -17.00 -7.53 21.76
C TYR A 379 -16.31 -8.89 21.76
N LYS A 380 -16.19 -9.49 20.57
CA LYS A 380 -15.48 -10.77 20.42
C LYS A 380 -14.01 -10.64 20.84
N ALA A 381 -13.36 -9.52 20.50
CA ALA A 381 -12.01 -9.22 20.95
C ALA A 381 -11.93 -9.02 22.48
N ALA A 382 -12.89 -8.35 23.09
CA ALA A 382 -12.92 -8.15 24.55
C ALA A 382 -13.23 -9.44 25.34
N GLY A 383 -13.96 -10.38 24.74
CA GLY A 383 -14.28 -11.70 25.33
C GLY A 383 -13.16 -12.74 25.16
N THR A 384 -12.28 -12.57 24.22
CA THR A 384 -11.08 -13.39 24.07
C THR A 384 -10.01 -12.88 25.05
N ARG A 385 -9.52 -13.75 25.92
CA ARG A 385 -8.31 -13.46 26.69
C ARG A 385 -7.20 -13.18 25.68
N ASP A 386 -6.70 -11.95 25.64
CA ASP A 386 -5.55 -11.62 24.80
C ASP A 386 -4.38 -12.53 25.20
N VAL A 387 -4.06 -13.49 24.34
CA VAL A 387 -2.90 -14.35 24.52
C VAL A 387 -1.72 -13.56 23.95
N THR A 388 -1.00 -12.90 24.84
CA THR A 388 0.18 -12.11 24.45
C THR A 388 1.36 -13.01 24.11
N GLY A 389 2.30 -12.50 23.33
CA GLY A 389 3.54 -13.20 23.02
C GLY A 389 4.33 -13.62 24.27
N GLU A 390 4.39 -12.78 25.30
CA GLU A 390 5.01 -13.11 26.58
C GLU A 390 4.35 -14.32 27.29
N MET A 391 3.03 -14.46 27.20
CA MET A 391 2.32 -15.61 27.79
C MET A 391 2.65 -16.89 27.02
N LEU A 392 2.73 -16.82 25.69
CA LEU A 392 3.10 -17.95 24.83
C LEU A 392 4.56 -18.37 25.06
N LEU A 393 5.48 -17.41 25.16
CA LEU A 393 6.88 -17.69 25.48
C LEU A 393 7.05 -18.48 26.78
N LYS A 394 6.27 -18.20 27.81
CA LYS A 394 6.28 -18.98 29.05
C LYS A 394 5.85 -20.43 28.81
N GLN A 395 4.93 -20.66 27.88
CA GLN A 395 4.45 -22.02 27.54
C GLN A 395 5.45 -22.78 26.66
N THR A 396 6.26 -22.08 25.85
CA THR A 396 7.32 -22.69 25.03
C THR A 396 8.66 -22.85 25.78
N GLY A 397 8.71 -22.46 27.06
CA GLY A 397 9.97 -22.45 27.81
C GLY A 397 10.96 -21.39 27.35
N GLY A 398 10.47 -20.27 26.80
CA GLY A 398 11.25 -19.14 26.32
C GLY A 398 11.73 -19.26 24.88
N LYS A 399 11.27 -20.24 24.13
CA LYS A 399 11.63 -20.42 22.72
C LYS A 399 10.70 -19.58 21.85
N GLU A 400 11.26 -18.70 21.03
CA GLU A 400 10.52 -17.90 20.04
C GLU A 400 10.23 -18.70 18.76
N ILE A 401 11.09 -19.68 18.40
CA ILE A 401 10.83 -20.61 17.30
C ILE A 401 10.80 -22.05 17.82
N LEU A 402 9.88 -22.84 17.29
CA LEU A 402 9.76 -24.27 17.52
C LEU A 402 9.70 -24.98 16.16
N TYR A 403 10.49 -26.04 15.99
CA TYR A 403 10.55 -26.86 14.78
C TYR A 403 9.96 -28.24 15.06
N PHE A 404 9.25 -28.82 14.09
CA PHE A 404 8.59 -30.10 14.23
C PHE A 404 8.91 -31.02 13.05
N GLU A 405 9.00 -32.32 13.31
CA GLU A 405 9.26 -33.32 12.28
C GLU A 405 8.12 -33.34 11.24
N ASP A 406 6.87 -33.32 11.73
CA ASP A 406 5.67 -33.34 10.91
C ASP A 406 4.51 -32.57 11.58
N GLN A 407 3.41 -32.46 10.86
CA GLN A 407 2.16 -31.85 11.35
C GLN A 407 1.67 -32.51 12.63
N LYS A 408 1.76 -33.83 12.75
CA LYS A 408 1.23 -34.60 13.88
C LYS A 408 2.02 -34.30 15.17
N GLU A 409 3.33 -34.15 15.07
CA GLU A 409 4.16 -33.73 16.21
C GLU A 409 3.78 -32.32 16.67
N MET A 410 3.61 -31.38 15.75
CA MET A 410 3.17 -30.01 16.02
C MET A 410 1.79 -30.00 16.73
N GLU A 411 0.80 -30.72 16.19
CA GLU A 411 -0.54 -30.80 16.79
C GLU A 411 -0.49 -31.37 18.21
N ASN A 412 0.25 -32.47 18.40
CA ASN A 412 0.42 -33.08 19.72
C ASN A 412 1.08 -32.11 20.72
N TYR A 413 2.07 -31.35 20.28
CA TYR A 413 2.72 -30.34 21.11
C TYR A 413 1.73 -29.24 21.52
N LEU A 414 0.95 -28.71 20.60
CA LEU A 414 -0.04 -27.66 20.84
C LEU A 414 -1.17 -28.13 21.76
N MET A 415 -1.67 -29.33 21.57
CA MET A 415 -2.69 -29.93 22.46
C MET A 415 -2.17 -30.11 23.86
N LYS A 416 -0.93 -30.59 24.00
CA LYS A 416 -0.33 -30.88 25.31
C LYS A 416 0.07 -29.64 26.09
N ASN A 417 0.67 -28.65 25.41
CA ASN A 417 1.33 -27.52 26.07
C ASN A 417 0.50 -26.23 26.01
N MET A 418 -0.37 -26.06 25.00
CA MET A 418 -1.08 -24.81 24.73
C MET A 418 -2.60 -24.94 24.74
N ARG A 419 -3.13 -26.09 25.20
CA ARG A 419 -4.57 -26.35 25.34
C ARG A 419 -5.36 -26.25 24.03
N TYR A 420 -4.72 -26.49 22.88
CA TYR A 420 -5.42 -26.63 21.62
C TYR A 420 -6.29 -27.89 21.62
N ARG A 421 -7.33 -27.92 20.78
CA ARG A 421 -8.23 -29.06 20.58
C ARG A 421 -8.16 -29.50 19.12
N PRO A 422 -8.52 -30.76 18.81
CA PRO A 422 -8.47 -31.28 17.44
C PRO A 422 -9.20 -30.39 16.41
N GLU A 423 -10.33 -29.81 16.79
CA GLU A 423 -11.11 -28.92 15.92
C GLU A 423 -10.38 -27.62 15.53
N HIS A 424 -9.37 -27.21 16.28
CA HIS A 424 -8.55 -26.04 15.94
C HIS A 424 -7.62 -26.29 14.76
N PHE A 425 -7.46 -27.55 14.33
CA PHE A 425 -6.61 -27.92 13.20
C PHE A 425 -7.39 -28.25 11.94
N ASP A 426 -8.71 -28.00 11.91
CA ASP A 426 -9.55 -28.30 10.75
C ASP A 426 -9.10 -27.58 9.48
N PHE A 427 -8.48 -26.39 9.60
CA PHE A 427 -7.92 -25.63 8.48
C PHE A 427 -6.72 -26.32 7.80
N LEU A 428 -6.08 -27.29 8.45
CA LEU A 428 -4.94 -28.05 7.90
C LEU A 428 -5.40 -29.30 7.11
N LYS A 429 -6.65 -29.73 7.25
CA LYS A 429 -7.13 -31.00 6.68
C LYS A 429 -7.13 -31.03 5.14
N GLU A 430 -7.20 -29.86 4.51
CA GLU A 430 -7.22 -29.72 3.06
C GLU A 430 -5.82 -29.44 2.47
N GLN A 431 -4.78 -29.37 3.31
CA GLN A 431 -3.42 -29.07 2.89
C GLN A 431 -2.58 -30.34 2.77
N ASP A 432 -1.81 -30.47 1.69
CA ASP A 432 -0.79 -31.50 1.58
C ASP A 432 0.50 -31.06 2.27
N LEU A 433 0.67 -31.52 3.49
CA LEU A 433 1.85 -31.24 4.34
C LEU A 433 2.81 -32.43 4.41
N THR A 434 2.68 -33.43 3.53
CA THR A 434 3.53 -34.63 3.50
C THR A 434 4.99 -34.24 3.25
N GLY A 435 5.89 -34.64 4.15
CA GLY A 435 7.32 -34.35 4.06
C GLY A 435 7.68 -32.89 4.35
N LYS A 436 6.73 -32.10 4.86
CA LYS A 436 6.98 -30.74 5.34
C LYS A 436 7.36 -30.76 6.82
N HIS A 437 8.28 -29.87 7.20
CA HIS A 437 8.68 -29.64 8.58
C HIS A 437 8.03 -28.36 9.08
N PRO A 438 6.91 -28.42 9.83
CA PRO A 438 6.25 -27.23 10.33
C PRO A 438 7.12 -26.48 11.34
N LEU A 439 6.94 -25.15 11.39
CA LEU A 439 7.46 -24.34 12.48
C LEU A 439 6.37 -23.47 13.09
N ILE A 440 6.56 -23.10 14.34
CA ILE A 440 5.79 -22.08 15.05
C ILE A 440 6.74 -20.96 15.43
N PHE A 441 6.39 -19.73 15.07
CA PHE A 441 7.05 -18.53 15.54
C PHE A 441 6.16 -17.79 16.54
N ILE A 442 6.75 -17.35 17.65
CA ILE A 442 6.10 -16.56 18.70
C ILE A 442 6.65 -15.14 18.67
N ASP A 443 5.84 -14.20 18.24
CA ASP A 443 6.17 -12.78 18.37
C ASP A 443 5.98 -12.35 19.83
N LYS A 444 7.07 -12.21 20.57
CA LYS A 444 7.05 -11.82 21.99
C LYS A 444 6.44 -10.43 22.25
N ASN A 445 6.50 -9.54 21.26
CA ASN A 445 6.05 -8.17 21.38
C ASN A 445 4.56 -8.03 21.03
N ALA A 446 3.98 -9.01 20.37
CA ALA A 446 2.59 -8.97 19.95
C ALA A 446 1.63 -9.04 21.14
N LYS A 447 0.67 -8.13 21.16
CA LYS A 447 -0.45 -8.12 22.13
C LYS A 447 -1.59 -9.03 21.69
N LYS A 448 -1.70 -9.31 20.39
CA LYS A 448 -2.68 -10.21 19.75
C LYS A 448 -2.01 -10.92 18.58
N TYR A 449 -2.54 -12.08 18.20
CA TYR A 449 -2.02 -12.86 17.06
C TYR A 449 -0.51 -13.15 17.16
N ALA A 450 -0.04 -13.42 18.36
CA ALA A 450 1.38 -13.59 18.65
C ALA A 450 1.97 -14.94 18.21
N MET A 451 1.16 -15.84 17.64
CA MET A 451 1.61 -17.16 17.17
C MET A 451 1.38 -17.25 15.66
N HIS A 452 2.46 -17.51 14.94
CA HIS A 452 2.48 -17.65 13.50
C HIS A 452 2.91 -19.08 13.12
N PHE A 453 2.24 -19.66 12.14
CA PHE A 453 2.54 -20.99 11.63
C PHE A 453 3.19 -20.86 10.26
N SER A 454 4.21 -21.68 10.01
CA SER A 454 4.72 -21.91 8.67
C SER A 454 4.87 -23.40 8.42
N PHE A 455 4.50 -23.83 7.22
CA PHE A 455 4.59 -25.22 6.75
C PHE A 455 5.58 -25.34 5.58
N ALA A 456 6.27 -24.25 5.26
CA ALA A 456 7.29 -24.20 4.22
C ALA A 456 8.55 -23.55 4.80
N PHE A 457 9.66 -23.71 4.08
CA PHE A 457 10.93 -23.01 4.30
C PHE A 457 11.69 -23.32 5.60
N THR A 458 11.23 -24.24 6.44
CA THR A 458 12.00 -24.69 7.62
C THR A 458 13.42 -25.12 7.24
N PRO A 459 13.66 -25.86 6.11
CA PRO A 459 15.01 -26.19 5.69
C PRO A 459 15.89 -24.99 5.29
N CYS A 460 15.29 -23.82 5.07
CA CYS A 460 16.03 -22.59 4.71
C CYS A 460 16.59 -21.84 5.91
N ILE A 461 16.20 -22.21 7.14
CA ILE A 461 16.51 -21.44 8.36
C ILE A 461 17.75 -22.00 9.03
N ALA A 462 18.85 -21.22 9.05
CA ALA A 462 20.14 -21.58 9.64
C ALA A 462 20.22 -21.38 11.17
N ASP A 463 19.09 -21.51 11.87
CA ASP A 463 19.07 -21.51 13.34
C ASP A 463 19.80 -22.76 13.85
N PRO A 464 20.76 -22.62 14.79
CA PRO A 464 21.48 -23.76 15.38
C PRO A 464 20.58 -24.81 16.05
N THR A 465 19.35 -24.46 16.39
CA THR A 465 18.38 -25.37 17.00
C THR A 465 17.46 -26.05 15.99
N ASN A 466 17.57 -25.69 14.70
CA ASN A 466 16.79 -26.28 13.62
C ASN A 466 17.44 -27.58 13.13
N PRO A 467 16.88 -28.77 13.41
CA PRO A 467 17.47 -30.04 12.98
C PRO A 467 17.22 -30.34 11.49
N TYR A 468 16.38 -29.55 10.81
CA TYR A 468 15.94 -29.76 9.43
C TYR A 468 16.64 -28.81 8.45
N TYR A 469 17.60 -27.99 8.92
CA TYR A 469 18.33 -27.08 8.04
C TYR A 469 19.09 -27.83 6.94
N ASP A 470 18.88 -27.44 5.70
CA ASP A 470 19.58 -27.99 4.52
C ASP A 470 20.09 -26.83 3.65
N VAL A 471 21.41 -26.71 3.60
CA VAL A 471 22.09 -25.63 2.84
C VAL A 471 21.78 -25.70 1.34
N ALA A 472 21.55 -26.89 0.77
CA ALA A 472 21.26 -27.04 -0.65
C ALA A 472 19.84 -26.59 -1.00
N ILE A 473 18.89 -26.82 -0.10
CA ILE A 473 17.51 -26.32 -0.21
C ILE A 473 17.52 -24.81 0.03
N ALA A 474 18.18 -24.36 1.08
CA ALA A 474 18.25 -22.92 1.44
C ALA A 474 18.74 -22.07 0.27
N ARG A 475 19.80 -22.47 -0.41
CA ARG A 475 20.32 -21.76 -1.60
C ARG A 475 19.33 -21.61 -2.75
N LYS A 476 18.35 -22.47 -2.84
CA LYS A 476 17.34 -22.43 -3.91
C LYS A 476 16.08 -21.67 -3.51
N GLU A 477 15.69 -21.76 -2.24
CA GLU A 477 14.38 -21.35 -1.79
C GLU A 477 14.39 -20.16 -0.83
N VAL A 478 15.58 -19.70 -0.35
CA VAL A 478 15.65 -18.58 0.60
C VAL A 478 15.01 -17.30 0.08
N ILE A 479 15.12 -17.06 -1.22
CA ILE A 479 14.54 -15.87 -1.86
C ILE A 479 13.02 -15.96 -1.87
N GLU A 480 12.47 -17.12 -2.23
CA GLU A 480 11.04 -17.36 -2.14
C GLU A 480 10.55 -17.23 -0.70
N MET A 481 11.30 -17.75 0.29
CA MET A 481 11.00 -17.56 1.71
C MET A 481 10.90 -16.08 2.08
N LEU A 482 11.84 -15.26 1.60
CA LEU A 482 11.86 -13.83 1.91
C LEU A 482 10.63 -13.09 1.37
N TRP A 483 10.15 -13.48 0.18
CA TRP A 483 9.05 -12.77 -0.49
C TRP A 483 7.67 -13.36 -0.25
N ASN A 484 7.60 -14.62 0.16
CA ASN A 484 6.32 -15.32 0.35
C ASN A 484 5.69 -15.00 1.72
N ASP A 485 4.89 -13.95 1.77
CA ASP A 485 4.17 -13.49 2.96
C ASP A 485 2.98 -14.39 3.37
N GLN A 486 2.55 -15.29 2.49
CA GLN A 486 1.49 -16.26 2.78
C GLN A 486 1.99 -17.49 3.55
N SER A 487 3.27 -17.83 3.37
CA SER A 487 3.83 -19.08 3.94
C SER A 487 4.64 -18.85 5.22
N ILE A 488 5.20 -17.67 5.43
CA ILE A 488 5.92 -17.29 6.64
C ILE A 488 5.70 -15.81 6.93
N SER A 489 5.40 -15.46 8.18
CA SER A 489 5.08 -14.08 8.54
C SER A 489 6.28 -13.14 8.44
N THR A 490 6.00 -11.86 8.26
CA THR A 490 7.03 -10.81 8.21
C THR A 490 7.78 -10.71 9.53
N GLU A 491 7.09 -10.84 10.66
CA GLU A 491 7.69 -10.81 12.01
C GLU A 491 8.70 -11.97 12.18
N ALA A 492 8.37 -13.16 11.65
CA ALA A 492 9.31 -14.28 11.67
C ALA A 492 10.55 -14.01 10.81
N ILE A 493 10.39 -13.45 9.61
CA ILE A 493 11.52 -13.08 8.75
C ILE A 493 12.41 -12.02 9.42
N MET A 494 11.81 -10.99 10.03
CA MET A 494 12.57 -9.96 10.75
C MET A 494 13.37 -10.56 11.91
N TYR A 495 12.75 -11.46 12.68
CA TYR A 495 13.45 -12.19 13.72
C TYR A 495 14.64 -13.00 13.18
N LEU A 496 14.44 -13.72 12.06
CA LEU A 496 15.50 -14.50 11.43
C LEU A 496 16.67 -13.63 10.94
N LEU A 497 16.39 -12.45 10.40
CA LEU A 497 17.41 -11.48 9.97
C LEU A 497 18.19 -10.93 11.18
N GLU A 498 17.50 -10.52 12.23
CA GLU A 498 18.11 -9.99 13.47
C GLU A 498 19.07 -11.00 14.13
N HIS A 499 18.77 -12.31 14.00
CA HIS A 499 19.58 -13.38 14.58
C HIS A 499 20.60 -13.99 13.61
N ASN A 500 20.71 -13.48 12.38
CA ASN A 500 21.55 -14.04 11.32
C ASN A 500 21.22 -15.52 11.02
N TYR A 501 19.94 -15.89 11.06
CA TYR A 501 19.49 -17.25 10.76
C TYR A 501 19.10 -17.44 9.28
N ILE A 502 19.26 -16.42 8.47
CA ILE A 502 19.09 -16.49 7.01
C ILE A 502 20.47 -16.60 6.38
N PRO A 503 20.80 -17.71 5.70
CA PRO A 503 22.12 -17.91 5.12
C PRO A 503 22.34 -16.94 3.94
N ASP A 504 23.56 -16.41 3.86
CA ASP A 504 24.16 -15.52 2.83
C ASP A 504 23.25 -15.14 1.64
N ILE A 505 22.16 -14.42 1.95
CA ILE A 505 21.24 -13.88 0.92
C ILE A 505 21.92 -12.79 0.08
N TYR A 506 23.06 -12.32 0.55
CA TYR A 506 23.74 -11.17 -0.01
C TYR A 506 24.56 -11.49 -1.27
N ASP A 507 24.91 -12.75 -1.49
CA ASP A 507 25.90 -13.08 -2.52
C ASP A 507 25.32 -13.45 -3.88
N ASP A 508 24.06 -13.87 -3.98
CA ASP A 508 23.74 -14.59 -5.20
C ASP A 508 22.70 -13.95 -6.15
N VAL A 509 21.75 -13.11 -5.75
CA VAL A 509 20.65 -12.93 -6.72
C VAL A 509 19.94 -11.58 -6.69
N MET A 510 20.08 -10.79 -5.63
CA MET A 510 19.12 -9.71 -5.40
C MET A 510 19.67 -8.31 -5.47
N LEU A 511 20.89 -8.15 -5.05
CA LEU A 511 21.47 -6.85 -4.73
C LEU A 511 22.69 -6.55 -5.61
N SER A 512 23.06 -5.29 -5.69
CA SER A 512 24.26 -4.87 -6.36
C SER A 512 25.49 -5.50 -5.70
N HIS A 513 26.38 -6.10 -6.49
CA HIS A 513 27.66 -6.62 -6.01
C HIS A 513 28.60 -5.52 -5.50
N GLU A 514 28.29 -4.26 -5.80
CA GLU A 514 29.09 -3.09 -5.43
C GLU A 514 28.76 -2.55 -4.05
N SER A 515 27.63 -2.98 -3.44
CA SER A 515 27.17 -2.50 -2.13
C SER A 515 27.99 -3.06 -0.97
N SER A 516 28.19 -2.27 0.09
CA SER A 516 28.78 -2.76 1.35
C SER A 516 27.82 -3.73 2.05
N MET A 517 28.31 -4.50 3.04
CA MET A 517 27.43 -5.41 3.81
C MET A 517 26.37 -4.67 4.62
N GLU A 518 26.68 -3.46 5.09
CA GLU A 518 25.71 -2.60 5.81
C GLU A 518 24.62 -2.09 4.88
N ASP A 519 25.01 -1.64 3.68
CA ASP A 519 24.07 -1.22 2.64
C ASP A 519 23.16 -2.37 2.22
N LYS A 520 23.74 -3.57 2.00
CA LYS A 520 22.98 -4.78 1.65
C LYS A 520 21.92 -5.13 2.68
N HIS A 521 22.20 -4.98 3.98
CA HIS A 521 21.21 -5.20 5.02
C HIS A 521 20.03 -4.21 4.90
N SER A 522 20.33 -2.93 4.70
CA SER A 522 19.32 -1.90 4.47
C SER A 522 18.49 -2.17 3.20
N ASP A 523 19.13 -2.62 2.14
CA ASP A 523 18.49 -2.99 0.87
C ASP A 523 17.54 -4.19 1.03
N VAL A 524 17.94 -5.20 1.82
CA VAL A 524 17.05 -6.34 2.15
C VAL A 524 15.82 -5.87 2.94
N LEU A 525 15.99 -4.98 3.90
CA LEU A 525 14.86 -4.42 4.65
C LEU A 525 13.92 -3.63 3.73
N PHE A 526 14.47 -2.86 2.80
CA PHE A 526 13.66 -2.18 1.79
C PHE A 526 12.89 -3.17 0.92
N LEU A 527 13.57 -4.20 0.38
CA LEU A 527 12.94 -5.20 -0.48
C LEU A 527 11.87 -6.01 0.24
N LEU A 528 12.09 -6.39 1.50
CA LEU A 528 11.07 -7.05 2.31
C LEU A 528 9.81 -6.19 2.42
N ARG A 529 9.99 -4.90 2.67
CA ARG A 529 8.89 -3.95 2.76
C ARG A 529 8.17 -3.80 1.42
N TYR A 530 8.92 -3.69 0.35
CA TYR A 530 8.38 -3.59 -1.01
C TYR A 530 7.58 -4.82 -1.42
N MET A 531 8.13 -6.02 -1.22
CA MET A 531 7.53 -7.27 -1.69
C MET A 531 6.39 -7.77 -0.80
N ARG A 532 6.41 -7.44 0.50
CA ARG A 532 5.41 -7.87 1.49
C ARG A 532 4.46 -6.75 1.90
N ARG A 533 4.32 -5.71 1.10
CA ARG A 533 3.62 -4.46 1.48
C ARG A 533 2.20 -4.64 2.03
N GLU A 534 1.50 -5.70 1.66
CA GLU A 534 0.17 -6.00 2.21
C GLU A 534 0.21 -6.47 3.67
N ASN A 535 1.29 -7.14 4.06
CA ASN A 535 1.45 -7.82 5.35
C ASN A 535 2.71 -7.33 6.10
N TYR A 536 3.18 -6.11 5.78
CA TYR A 536 4.35 -5.53 6.41
C TYR A 536 4.01 -4.66 7.63
#